data_c0716995365af39e130f6abb2a14e3cc
#
_entry.id   c0716995365af39e130f6abb2a14e3cc
#
_cell.length_a   1.000
_cell.length_b   1.000
_cell.length_c   1.000
_cell.angle_alpha   90.00
_cell.angle_beta   90.00
_cell.angle_gamma   90.00
#
_symmetry.space_group_name_H-M   'P 1'
#
loop_
_entity.id
_entity.type
_entity.pdbx_description
1 polymer ?
#
loop_
_entity_poly.entity_id
_entity_poly.type
_entity_poly.pdbx_seq_one_letter_code
_entity_poly.pdbx_strand_id
1 'polypeptide(L)'
;MGGPPADAYSVVSHPERFASTHRIAEALVTHLTRTFAVEVSEDLAFVQDLRHPPPAATRAIRVTPTSAASASLTVVFTSLPAVHVHAGLLHDTRYPACGCDACDESWVSVASQLENNVLAVAAGQFRECVELRFDPWPRKWLTYSLGDEWGGASTQGIPKVRVRDARRQLRAMPDGWARWPARSASISPLGGSS
;
A
#
# COMPACT_ATOMS: atom_id res chain seq x y z
N MET A 1 1.72 -34.23 -10.32
CA MET A 1 2.76 -33.18 -10.25
C MET A 1 3.13 -33.02 -8.77
N GLY A 2 4.40 -33.27 -8.39
CA GLY A 2 4.87 -33.06 -7.01
C GLY A 2 4.94 -31.56 -6.72
N GLY A 3 4.53 -31.14 -5.53
CA GLY A 3 4.74 -29.76 -5.07
C GLY A 3 6.23 -29.45 -4.86
N PRO A 4 6.60 -28.19 -4.61
CA PRO A 4 7.98 -27.82 -4.32
C PRO A 4 8.52 -28.61 -3.12
N PRO A 5 9.83 -28.90 -3.07
CA PRO A 5 10.43 -29.60 -1.94
C PRO A 5 10.26 -28.79 -0.65
N ALA A 6 10.12 -29.47 0.49
CA ALA A 6 9.80 -28.82 1.77
C ALA A 6 10.88 -27.84 2.25
N ASP A 7 12.12 -28.02 1.82
CA ASP A 7 13.27 -27.15 2.11
C ASP A 7 13.29 -25.86 1.27
N ALA A 8 12.50 -25.77 0.20
CA ALA A 8 12.35 -24.54 -0.60
C ALA A 8 11.45 -23.48 0.08
N TYR A 9 10.66 -23.88 1.10
CA TYR A 9 9.86 -22.93 1.86
C TYR A 9 10.75 -22.12 2.82
N SER A 10 10.52 -20.79 2.85
CA SER A 10 11.31 -19.84 3.66
C SER A 10 12.77 -19.62 3.23
N VAL A 11 13.23 -20.27 2.15
CA VAL A 11 14.54 -20.01 1.54
C VAL A 11 14.38 -18.98 0.43
N VAL A 12 15.27 -18.00 0.38
CA VAL A 12 15.35 -16.97 -0.66
C VAL A 12 16.77 -17.01 -1.24
N SER A 13 16.95 -17.82 -2.28
CA SER A 13 18.29 -18.02 -2.89
C SER A 13 18.72 -16.85 -3.78
N HIS A 14 17.76 -16.16 -4.41
CA HIS A 14 17.99 -15.11 -5.40
C HIS A 14 17.14 -13.87 -5.12
N PRO A 15 17.38 -13.14 -4.00
CA PRO A 15 16.59 -11.93 -3.70
C PRO A 15 16.77 -10.82 -4.73
N GLU A 16 17.92 -10.78 -5.43
CA GLU A 16 18.24 -9.81 -6.47
C GLU A 16 17.26 -9.85 -7.65
N ARG A 17 16.54 -10.95 -7.87
CA ARG A 17 15.48 -11.03 -8.90
C ARG A 17 14.37 -9.97 -8.70
N PHE A 18 14.21 -9.47 -7.48
CA PHE A 18 13.25 -8.42 -7.15
C PHE A 18 13.86 -7.00 -7.09
N ALA A 19 15.13 -6.82 -7.48
CA ALA A 19 15.81 -5.52 -7.41
C ALA A 19 15.09 -4.40 -8.18
N SER A 20 14.34 -4.76 -9.23
CA SER A 20 13.52 -3.80 -10.00
C SER A 20 12.33 -3.25 -9.20
N THR A 21 11.87 -3.91 -8.12
CA THR A 21 10.69 -3.50 -7.36
C THR A 21 10.86 -2.10 -6.75
N HIS A 22 12.07 -1.77 -6.25
CA HIS A 22 12.37 -0.43 -5.76
C HIS A 22 12.25 0.64 -6.85
N ARG A 23 12.81 0.38 -8.03
CA ARG A 23 12.74 1.32 -9.16
C ARG A 23 11.32 1.55 -9.65
N ILE A 24 10.50 0.49 -9.64
CA ILE A 24 9.08 0.56 -10.01
C ILE A 24 8.32 1.40 -8.98
N ALA A 25 8.54 1.17 -7.68
CA ALA A 25 7.92 1.95 -6.63
C ALA A 25 8.29 3.45 -6.72
N GLU A 26 9.55 3.79 -7.01
CA GLU A 26 9.98 5.18 -7.23
C GLU A 26 9.34 5.81 -8.47
N ALA A 27 9.23 5.04 -9.55
CA ALA A 27 8.54 5.48 -10.76
C ALA A 27 7.05 5.75 -10.50
N LEU A 28 6.39 4.90 -9.70
CA LEU A 28 5.01 5.09 -9.30
C LEU A 28 4.84 6.35 -8.44
N VAL A 29 5.68 6.57 -7.43
CA VAL A 29 5.65 7.81 -6.62
C VAL A 29 5.82 9.04 -7.53
N THR A 30 6.75 8.97 -8.50
CA THR A 30 6.95 10.04 -9.47
C THR A 30 5.71 10.26 -10.34
N HIS A 31 5.10 9.19 -10.83
CA HIS A 31 3.87 9.25 -11.62
C HIS A 31 2.72 9.88 -10.83
N LEU A 32 2.50 9.43 -9.60
CA LEU A 32 1.46 9.97 -8.71
C LEU A 32 1.64 11.46 -8.48
N THR A 33 2.88 11.91 -8.23
CA THR A 33 3.21 13.31 -7.99
C THR A 33 2.96 14.19 -9.21
N ARG A 34 3.16 13.64 -10.41
CA ARG A 34 2.91 14.38 -11.67
C ARG A 34 1.43 14.45 -12.04
N THR A 35 0.69 13.40 -11.70
CA THR A 35 -0.71 13.22 -12.16
C THR A 35 -1.72 13.81 -11.19
N PHE A 36 -1.46 13.71 -9.89
CA PHE A 36 -2.42 14.06 -8.85
C PHE A 36 -1.94 15.24 -7.99
N ALA A 37 -2.92 15.94 -7.39
CA ALA A 37 -2.67 16.97 -6.38
C ALA A 37 -2.33 16.31 -5.04
N VAL A 38 -1.04 16.08 -4.81
CA VAL A 38 -0.51 15.38 -3.64
C VAL A 38 0.67 16.14 -3.03
N GLU A 39 0.87 15.93 -1.74
CA GLU A 39 2.09 16.25 -1.02
C GLU A 39 2.91 14.96 -0.85
N VAL A 40 4.23 15.07 -1.04
CA VAL A 40 5.16 13.96 -0.86
C VAL A 40 6.14 14.34 0.23
N SER A 41 6.27 13.49 1.22
CA SER A 41 7.23 13.64 2.31
C SER A 41 8.00 12.34 2.52
N GLU A 42 9.25 12.46 2.94
CA GLU A 42 10.14 11.34 3.19
C GLU A 42 10.65 11.41 4.62
N ASP A 43 10.34 10.41 5.42
CA ASP A 43 10.81 10.23 6.78
C ASP A 43 10.71 8.77 7.17
N LEU A 44 11.78 8.20 7.73
CA LEU A 44 11.78 6.81 8.18
C LEU A 44 10.73 6.54 9.29
N ALA A 45 10.33 7.56 10.04
CA ALA A 45 9.27 7.45 11.03
C ALA A 45 7.92 6.98 10.44
N PHE A 46 7.68 7.20 9.15
CA PHE A 46 6.47 6.74 8.46
C PHE A 46 6.33 5.21 8.37
N VAL A 47 7.39 4.48 8.67
CA VAL A 47 7.31 3.01 8.84
C VAL A 47 6.27 2.62 9.90
N GLN A 48 5.99 3.49 10.86
CA GLN A 48 4.98 3.27 11.90
C GLN A 48 3.53 3.34 11.38
N ASP A 49 3.30 3.78 10.14
CA ASP A 49 1.98 3.70 9.50
C ASP A 49 1.58 2.24 9.27
N LEU A 50 2.56 1.37 9.01
CA LEU A 50 2.31 -0.04 8.78
C LEU A 50 1.82 -0.73 10.06
N ARG A 51 0.95 -1.73 9.90
CA ARG A 51 0.52 -2.58 11.02
C ARG A 51 1.66 -3.42 11.57
N HIS A 52 2.55 -3.82 10.67
CA HIS A 52 3.75 -4.64 10.98
C HIS A 52 4.96 -3.99 10.32
N PRO A 53 5.60 -3.02 11.00
CA PRO A 53 6.80 -2.37 10.50
C PRO A 53 7.91 -3.38 10.17
N PRO A 54 8.46 -3.39 8.95
CA PRO A 54 9.56 -4.27 8.62
C PRO A 54 10.85 -3.83 9.35
N PRO A 55 11.57 -4.76 10.00
CA PRO A 55 12.77 -4.41 10.77
C PRO A 55 13.93 -3.90 9.89
N ALA A 56 13.91 -4.24 8.61
CA ALA A 56 14.95 -3.87 7.65
C ALA A 56 14.57 -2.68 6.77
N ALA A 57 13.66 -1.81 7.24
CA ALA A 57 13.29 -0.60 6.52
C ALA A 57 14.48 0.36 6.39
N THR A 58 14.71 0.86 5.19
CA THR A 58 15.81 1.78 4.87
C THR A 58 15.33 3.16 4.46
N ARG A 59 14.08 3.25 3.97
CA ARG A 59 13.46 4.48 3.46
C ARG A 59 11.96 4.37 3.54
N ALA A 60 11.26 5.46 3.82
CA ALA A 60 9.81 5.53 3.75
C ALA A 60 9.34 6.85 3.15
N ILE A 61 8.44 6.77 2.17
CA ILE A 61 7.85 7.90 1.45
C ILE A 61 6.35 7.88 1.69
N ARG A 62 5.79 9.01 2.13
CA ARG A 62 4.34 9.20 2.22
C ARG A 62 3.85 10.10 1.12
N VAL A 63 2.81 9.65 0.42
CA VAL A 63 2.08 10.41 -0.61
C VAL A 63 0.70 10.71 -0.07
N THR A 64 0.43 11.98 0.20
CA THR A 64 -0.81 12.44 0.82
C THR A 64 -1.62 13.26 -0.19
N PRO A 65 -2.81 12.80 -0.62
CA PRO A 65 -3.71 13.57 -1.46
C PRO A 65 -4.18 14.85 -0.74
N THR A 66 -4.41 15.92 -1.49
CA THR A 66 -4.96 17.17 -0.93
C THR A 66 -6.39 17.03 -0.42
N SER A 67 -7.10 15.99 -0.83
CA SER A 67 -8.44 15.66 -0.33
C SER A 67 -8.36 14.70 0.85
N ALA A 68 -8.90 15.07 2.00
CA ALA A 68 -8.99 14.21 3.18
C ALA A 68 -9.93 12.99 2.99
N ALA A 69 -10.78 13.00 1.95
CA ALA A 69 -11.61 11.85 1.59
C ALA A 69 -10.86 10.78 0.79
N SER A 70 -9.63 11.05 0.34
CA SER A 70 -8.80 10.15 -0.44
C SER A 70 -7.77 9.46 0.46
N ALA A 71 -7.50 8.17 0.21
CA ALA A 71 -6.54 7.41 0.98
C ALA A 71 -5.11 7.89 0.71
N SER A 72 -4.32 8.09 1.75
CA SER A 72 -2.87 8.26 1.62
C SER A 72 -2.18 6.93 1.35
N LEU A 73 -0.97 7.01 0.77
CA LEU A 73 -0.07 5.88 0.60
C LEU A 73 1.23 6.13 1.35
N THR A 74 1.74 5.12 2.05
CA THR A 74 3.10 5.09 2.56
C THR A 74 3.84 3.93 1.91
N VAL A 75 4.94 4.24 1.22
CA VAL A 75 5.79 3.27 0.52
C VAL A 75 7.07 3.10 1.33
N VAL A 76 7.32 1.90 1.83
CA VAL A 76 8.48 1.56 2.65
C VAL A 76 9.41 0.63 1.87
N PHE A 77 10.66 1.04 1.72
CA PHE A 77 11.72 0.27 1.08
C PHE A 77 12.53 -0.48 2.15
N THR A 78 12.93 -1.69 1.85
CA THR A 78 13.73 -2.51 2.77
C THR A 78 15.11 -2.82 2.19
N SER A 79 16.06 -3.24 3.03
CA SER A 79 17.41 -3.65 2.59
C SER A 79 17.41 -4.87 1.66
N LEU A 80 16.43 -5.78 1.81
CA LEU A 80 16.08 -6.74 0.77
C LEU A 80 15.25 -6.00 -0.29
N PRO A 81 15.31 -6.36 -1.58
CA PRO A 81 14.58 -5.63 -2.61
C PRO A 81 13.07 -5.89 -2.57
N ALA A 82 12.47 -5.56 -1.43
CA ALA A 82 11.05 -5.63 -1.18
C ALA A 82 10.50 -4.23 -0.85
N VAL A 83 9.24 -4.02 -1.23
CA VAL A 83 8.49 -2.80 -0.94
C VAL A 83 7.25 -3.17 -0.14
N HIS A 84 7.01 -2.44 0.94
CA HIS A 84 5.76 -2.52 1.67
C HIS A 84 4.96 -1.25 1.39
N VAL A 85 3.68 -1.40 1.14
CA VAL A 85 2.76 -0.29 0.89
C VAL A 85 1.68 -0.31 1.94
N HIS A 86 1.55 0.81 2.66
CA HIS A 86 0.40 1.08 3.51
C HIS A 86 -0.56 1.98 2.77
N ALA A 87 -1.86 1.64 2.76
CA ALA A 87 -2.92 2.43 2.16
C ALA A 87 -4.01 2.73 3.19
N GLY A 88 -4.49 3.97 3.21
CA GLY A 88 -5.56 4.40 4.10
C GLY A 88 -5.18 4.37 5.57
N LEU A 89 -5.90 3.59 6.38
CA LEU A 89 -5.74 3.57 7.85
C LEU A 89 -5.14 2.27 8.38
N LEU A 90 -5.41 1.12 7.73
CA LEU A 90 -5.08 -0.19 8.27
C LEU A 90 -4.61 -1.21 7.21
N HIS A 91 -4.66 -0.90 5.92
CA HIS A 91 -4.33 -1.86 4.88
C HIS A 91 -2.84 -1.83 4.54
N ASP A 92 -2.17 -2.99 4.67
CA ASP A 92 -0.78 -3.17 4.25
C ASP A 92 -0.68 -4.28 3.22
N THR A 93 0.15 -4.06 2.21
CA THR A 93 0.54 -5.04 1.20
C THR A 93 2.06 -5.07 1.09
N ARG A 94 2.60 -6.22 0.75
CA ARG A 94 4.04 -6.45 0.62
C ARG A 94 4.36 -6.97 -0.79
N TYR A 95 5.43 -6.48 -1.39
CA TYR A 95 5.88 -6.84 -2.73
C TYR A 95 7.37 -7.22 -2.72
N PRO A 96 7.73 -8.49 -3.00
CA PRO A 96 6.84 -9.63 -3.25
C PRO A 96 6.02 -10.01 -2.01
N ALA A 97 4.84 -10.64 -2.23
CA ALA A 97 4.03 -11.16 -1.13
C ALA A 97 4.78 -12.26 -0.37
N CYS A 98 5.49 -13.12 -1.10
CA CYS A 98 6.42 -14.09 -0.59
C CYS A 98 7.64 -14.17 -1.52
N GLY A 99 8.82 -13.87 -1.00
CA GLY A 99 10.06 -13.95 -1.79
C GLY A 99 10.72 -15.34 -1.84
N CYS A 100 10.11 -16.39 -1.25
CA CYS A 100 10.74 -17.70 -1.14
C CYS A 100 10.71 -18.46 -2.48
N ASP A 101 11.67 -19.38 -2.64
CA ASP A 101 11.85 -20.17 -3.87
C ASP A 101 10.66 -21.08 -4.17
N ALA A 102 9.94 -21.54 -3.12
CA ALA A 102 8.75 -22.37 -3.27
C ALA A 102 7.55 -21.64 -3.89
N CYS A 103 7.41 -20.33 -3.67
CA CYS A 103 6.31 -19.53 -4.22
C CYS A 103 6.55 -19.11 -5.67
N ASP A 104 7.81 -19.10 -6.11
CA ASP A 104 8.26 -18.77 -7.48
C ASP A 104 7.60 -17.51 -8.07
N GLU A 105 7.40 -16.48 -7.23
CA GLU A 105 6.87 -15.21 -7.70
C GLU A 105 7.83 -14.58 -8.72
N SER A 106 7.33 -14.27 -9.90
CA SER A 106 8.10 -13.56 -10.90
C SER A 106 8.13 -12.06 -10.57
N TRP A 107 9.25 -11.39 -10.86
CA TRP A 107 9.35 -9.94 -10.71
C TRP A 107 8.32 -9.18 -11.56
N VAL A 108 7.91 -9.74 -12.70
CA VAL A 108 6.87 -9.15 -13.57
C VAL A 108 5.52 -9.16 -12.90
N SER A 109 5.14 -10.28 -12.28
CA SER A 109 3.90 -10.40 -11.51
C SER A 109 3.88 -9.43 -10.33
N VAL A 110 4.99 -9.37 -9.57
CA VAL A 110 5.16 -8.45 -8.43
C VAL A 110 5.03 -7.00 -8.87
N ALA A 111 5.67 -6.63 -9.99
CA ALA A 111 5.59 -5.29 -10.56
C ALA A 111 4.15 -4.92 -10.95
N SER A 112 3.46 -5.82 -11.66
CA SER A 112 2.07 -5.58 -12.08
C SER A 112 1.12 -5.46 -10.90
N GLN A 113 1.28 -6.28 -9.86
CA GLN A 113 0.47 -6.18 -8.66
C GLN A 113 0.71 -4.86 -7.91
N LEU A 114 1.98 -4.46 -7.72
CA LEU A 114 2.33 -3.19 -7.10
C LEU A 114 1.71 -2.01 -7.87
N GLU A 115 1.85 -1.99 -9.19
CA GLU A 115 1.31 -0.95 -10.04
C GLU A 115 -0.21 -0.89 -9.97
N ASN A 116 -0.88 -2.02 -10.18
CA ASN A 116 -2.35 -2.11 -10.15
C ASN A 116 -2.90 -1.63 -8.80
N ASN A 117 -2.32 -2.07 -7.70
CA ASN A 117 -2.80 -1.74 -6.37
C ASN A 117 -2.60 -0.25 -6.03
N VAL A 118 -1.44 0.31 -6.35
CA VAL A 118 -1.16 1.73 -6.15
C VAL A 118 -2.09 2.61 -6.98
N LEU A 119 -2.29 2.26 -8.27
CA LEU A 119 -3.19 2.99 -9.16
C LEU A 119 -4.66 2.83 -8.78
N ALA A 120 -5.08 1.66 -8.29
CA ALA A 120 -6.44 1.43 -7.79
C ALA A 120 -6.75 2.33 -6.57
N VAL A 121 -5.80 2.53 -5.65
CA VAL A 121 -5.96 3.49 -4.55
C VAL A 121 -6.16 4.90 -5.09
N ALA A 122 -5.32 5.36 -6.01
CA ALA A 122 -5.41 6.68 -6.59
C ALA A 122 -6.69 6.88 -7.43
N ALA A 123 -7.21 5.81 -8.04
CA ALA A 123 -8.46 5.81 -8.79
C ALA A 123 -9.73 5.80 -7.90
N GLY A 124 -9.59 5.69 -6.57
CA GLY A 124 -10.72 5.58 -5.64
C GLY A 124 -11.39 4.21 -5.66
N GLN A 125 -10.68 3.18 -6.09
CA GLN A 125 -11.13 1.78 -6.09
C GLN A 125 -10.68 1.04 -4.84
N PHE A 126 -10.49 1.77 -3.74
CA PHE A 126 -10.06 1.23 -2.46
C PHE A 126 -11.13 1.45 -1.39
N ARG A 127 -11.44 0.38 -0.70
CA ARG A 127 -12.33 0.37 0.46
C ARG A 127 -11.74 -0.49 1.56
N GLU A 128 -11.80 -0.02 2.77
CA GLU A 128 -11.49 -0.80 3.96
C GLU A 128 -12.59 -0.65 5.01
N CYS A 129 -12.80 -1.67 5.82
CA CYS A 129 -13.81 -1.67 6.87
C CYS A 129 -13.32 -2.46 8.08
N VAL A 130 -13.71 -2.04 9.27
CA VAL A 130 -13.49 -2.80 10.51
C VAL A 130 -14.81 -3.36 11.00
N GLU A 131 -14.98 -4.66 10.82
CA GLU A 131 -16.16 -5.43 11.20
C GLU A 131 -15.97 -6.08 12.58
N LEU A 132 -17.08 -6.43 13.21
CA LEU A 132 -17.10 -7.30 14.36
C LEU A 132 -17.54 -8.69 13.90
N ARG A 133 -16.65 -9.67 14.01
CA ARG A 133 -16.95 -11.08 13.71
C ARG A 133 -17.07 -11.87 15.01
N PHE A 134 -17.96 -12.85 15.02
CA PHE A 134 -18.17 -13.75 16.16
C PHE A 134 -17.74 -15.17 15.73
N ASP A 135 -16.57 -15.60 16.18
CA ASP A 135 -16.04 -16.94 15.92
C ASP A 135 -14.98 -17.34 16.98
N PRO A 136 -15.35 -18.07 18.01
CA PRO A 136 -16.60 -18.05 18.80
C PRO A 136 -16.77 -16.78 19.63
N TRP A 137 -15.71 -15.97 19.76
CA TRP A 137 -15.68 -14.73 20.52
C TRP A 137 -15.67 -13.50 19.62
N PRO A 138 -16.20 -12.36 20.10
CA PRO A 138 -16.21 -11.13 19.32
C PRO A 138 -14.77 -10.67 19.02
N ARG A 139 -14.42 -10.61 17.74
CA ARG A 139 -13.13 -10.12 17.23
C ARG A 139 -13.35 -9.03 16.21
N LYS A 140 -12.50 -8.01 16.23
CA LYS A 140 -12.44 -7.02 15.16
C LYS A 140 -11.66 -7.61 13.99
N TRP A 141 -12.21 -7.46 12.81
CA TRP A 141 -11.65 -7.96 11.57
C TRP A 141 -11.59 -6.84 10.55
N LEU A 142 -10.44 -6.65 9.92
CA LEU A 142 -10.27 -5.74 8.81
C LEU A 142 -10.72 -6.47 7.54
N THR A 143 -11.60 -5.86 6.75
CA THR A 143 -11.90 -6.26 5.38
C THR A 143 -11.50 -5.15 4.43
N TYR A 144 -11.09 -5.51 3.22
CA TYR A 144 -10.73 -4.55 2.19
C TYR A 144 -11.14 -5.06 0.80
N SER A 145 -11.35 -4.10 -0.10
CA SER A 145 -11.36 -4.32 -1.54
C SER A 145 -10.46 -3.28 -2.21
N LEU A 146 -9.69 -3.69 -3.18
CA LEU A 146 -8.70 -2.88 -3.87
C LEU A 146 -8.67 -3.30 -5.35
N GLY A 147 -9.31 -2.52 -6.22
CA GLY A 147 -9.60 -2.95 -7.59
C GLY A 147 -10.42 -4.24 -7.58
N ASP A 148 -9.91 -5.28 -8.24
CA ASP A 148 -10.54 -6.61 -8.30
C ASP A 148 -10.13 -7.52 -7.11
N GLU A 149 -9.17 -7.10 -6.30
CA GLU A 149 -8.71 -7.84 -5.13
C GLU A 149 -9.61 -7.54 -3.93
N TRP A 150 -9.84 -8.56 -3.10
CA TRP A 150 -10.53 -8.42 -1.82
C TRP A 150 -9.93 -9.38 -0.80
N GLY A 151 -10.06 -9.02 0.45
CA GLY A 151 -9.52 -9.86 1.50
C GLY A 151 -9.83 -9.33 2.89
N GLY A 152 -9.19 -9.96 3.84
CA GLY A 152 -9.32 -9.54 5.23
C GLY A 152 -8.22 -10.08 6.12
N ALA A 153 -8.04 -9.41 7.25
CA ALA A 153 -7.02 -9.74 8.22
C ALA A 153 -7.51 -9.51 9.65
N SER A 154 -6.92 -10.25 10.58
CA SER A 154 -7.10 -9.98 12.00
C SER A 154 -6.55 -8.59 12.36
N THR A 155 -7.21 -7.88 13.27
CA THR A 155 -6.67 -6.66 13.86
C THR A 155 -5.78 -6.94 15.08
N GLN A 156 -5.45 -8.20 15.33
CA GLN A 156 -4.55 -8.59 16.42
C GLN A 156 -3.15 -7.98 16.18
N GLY A 157 -2.54 -7.48 17.26
CA GLY A 157 -1.24 -6.80 17.17
C GLY A 157 -1.33 -5.29 16.87
N ILE A 158 -2.48 -4.80 16.36
CA ILE A 158 -2.68 -3.37 16.15
C ILE A 158 -3.16 -2.72 17.48
N PRO A 159 -2.62 -1.55 17.87
CA PRO A 159 -3.09 -0.83 19.06
C PRO A 159 -4.61 -0.62 19.02
N LYS A 160 -5.30 -0.98 20.12
CA LYS A 160 -6.77 -0.90 20.20
C LYS A 160 -7.32 0.49 19.89
N VAL A 161 -6.58 1.55 20.26
CA VAL A 161 -6.93 2.93 19.96
C VAL A 161 -6.93 3.19 18.47
N ARG A 162 -5.89 2.75 17.75
CA ARG A 162 -5.79 2.89 16.28
C ARG A 162 -6.96 2.19 15.57
N VAL A 163 -7.28 0.95 15.98
CA VAL A 163 -8.42 0.20 15.39
C VAL A 163 -9.75 0.88 15.67
N ARG A 164 -9.94 1.44 16.88
CA ARG A 164 -11.17 2.16 17.25
C ARG A 164 -11.34 3.41 16.40
N ASP A 165 -10.27 4.19 16.27
CA ASP A 165 -10.31 5.46 15.55
C ASP A 165 -10.47 5.26 14.05
N ALA A 166 -9.77 4.27 13.47
CA ALA A 166 -9.98 3.84 12.09
C ALA A 166 -11.43 3.40 11.84
N ARG A 167 -12.00 2.57 12.72
CA ARG A 167 -13.40 2.14 12.60
C ARG A 167 -14.38 3.30 12.61
N ARG A 168 -14.14 4.31 13.44
CA ARG A 168 -15.00 5.51 13.52
C ARG A 168 -14.93 6.29 12.22
N GLN A 169 -13.72 6.50 11.68
CA GLN A 169 -13.51 7.24 10.43
C GLN A 169 -14.09 6.49 9.23
N LEU A 170 -13.84 5.19 9.11
CA LEU A 170 -14.33 4.37 8.00
C LEU A 170 -15.86 4.25 7.95
N ARG A 171 -16.53 4.31 9.10
CA ARG A 171 -18.00 4.37 9.16
C ARG A 171 -18.59 5.64 8.57
N ALA A 172 -17.83 6.73 8.56
CA ALA A 172 -18.24 7.99 7.93
C ALA A 172 -18.03 7.98 6.40
N MET A 173 -17.37 6.94 5.86
CA MET A 173 -17.06 6.75 4.44
C MET A 173 -17.61 5.41 3.93
N PRO A 174 -18.95 5.24 3.84
CA PRO A 174 -19.56 3.96 3.50
C PRO A 174 -19.21 3.49 2.08
N ASP A 175 -18.93 4.41 1.17
CA ASP A 175 -18.58 4.12 -0.22
C ASP A 175 -17.08 3.86 -0.43
N GLY A 176 -16.28 3.94 0.65
CA GLY A 176 -14.82 3.80 0.61
C GLY A 176 -14.10 5.13 0.37
N TRP A 177 -12.85 5.04 -0.06
CA TRP A 177 -12.00 6.18 -0.29
C TRP A 177 -12.29 6.85 -1.65
N ALA A 178 -12.30 8.16 -1.69
CA ALA A 178 -12.53 8.92 -2.92
C ALA A 178 -11.29 8.87 -3.84
N ARG A 179 -11.53 9.04 -5.14
CA ARG A 179 -10.48 9.24 -6.14
C ARG A 179 -9.59 10.43 -5.78
N TRP A 180 -8.30 10.32 -6.04
CA TRP A 180 -7.36 11.42 -5.85
C TRP A 180 -7.66 12.57 -6.79
N PRO A 181 -7.60 13.83 -6.30
CA PRO A 181 -7.78 15.00 -7.16
C PRO A 181 -6.67 15.07 -8.21
N ALA A 182 -7.03 15.37 -9.44
CA ALA A 182 -6.05 15.61 -10.49
C ALA A 182 -5.20 16.85 -10.18
N ARG A 183 -3.93 16.84 -10.57
CA ARG A 183 -3.08 18.01 -10.50
C ARG A 183 -3.56 19.02 -11.53
N SER A 184 -3.91 20.22 -11.10
CA SER A 184 -4.26 21.33 -12.02
C SER A 184 -3.04 21.68 -12.87
N ALA A 185 -3.20 21.74 -14.19
CA ALA A 185 -2.18 22.29 -15.05
C ALA A 185 -1.99 23.77 -14.66
N SER A 186 -0.80 24.17 -14.24
CA SER A 186 -0.45 25.59 -14.07
C SER A 186 -0.47 26.23 -15.45
N ILE A 187 -1.56 26.91 -15.80
CA ILE A 187 -1.58 27.80 -16.98
C ILE A 187 -0.73 29.00 -16.57
N SER A 188 0.53 29.02 -16.98
CA SER A 188 1.31 30.25 -16.97
C SER A 188 0.63 31.22 -17.93
N PRO A 189 0.17 32.41 -17.49
CA PRO A 189 -0.31 33.41 -18.43
C PRO A 189 0.86 33.78 -19.34
N LEU A 190 0.70 33.55 -20.63
CA LEU A 190 1.57 34.11 -21.65
C LEU A 190 1.56 35.62 -21.46
N GLY A 191 2.65 36.16 -20.97
CA GLY A 191 2.85 37.60 -20.86
C GLY A 191 2.64 38.24 -22.22
N GLY A 192 1.52 38.92 -22.39
CA GLY A 192 1.27 39.82 -23.51
C GLY A 192 2.20 41.01 -23.34
N SER A 193 3.24 41.06 -24.16
CA SER A 193 4.02 42.27 -24.39
C SER A 193 3.23 43.12 -25.38
N SER A 194 2.78 44.28 -24.92
CA SER A 194 2.39 45.41 -25.78
C SER A 194 3.53 46.38 -25.87
#